data_331c0b011818a5a3fa44b5afd77e9efb
#
_entry.id   331c0b011818a5a3fa44b5afd77e9efb
#
_cell.length_a   1.000
_cell.length_b   1.000
_cell.length_c   1.000
_cell.angle_alpha   90.00
_cell.angle_beta   90.00
_cell.angle_gamma   90.00
#
_symmetry.space_group_name_H-M   'P 1'
#
loop_
_entity.id
_entity.type
_entity.pdbx_description
1 polymer ?
#
loop_
_entity_poly.entity_id
_entity_poly.type
_entity_poly.pdbx_seq_one_letter_code
_entity_poly.pdbx_strand_id
1 'polypeptide(L)'
;MQRQERERQLLDVAEAVFADHGYQETTMELIAAEAGITKPVIYDHFGSKEKLLIAVVARAREDLLASTAAALAAIPKASPVEDYFRAGVRSFMLFFEQRRGSFRVYMQESAVAVVAGADIEKLRQAQAREIAERFGDVPQIAAYPMAYREAMAEIMIATNERVAGWRLRNPEIDLDAAVEIVMAVLWNGFSSYTADTVPEVEVTPRS
;
A
#
# COMPACT_ATOMS: atom_id res chain seq x y z
N MET A 1 26.09 -1.27 16.39
CA MET A 1 24.84 -1.06 15.66
C MET A 1 24.19 -2.42 15.46
N GLN A 2 22.95 -2.62 15.92
CA GLN A 2 22.26 -3.90 15.80
C GLN A 2 21.95 -4.17 14.31
N ARG A 3 21.92 -5.44 13.89
CA ARG A 3 21.65 -5.85 12.49
C ARG A 3 20.38 -5.21 11.91
N GLN A 4 19.31 -5.19 12.69
CA GLN A 4 18.02 -4.57 12.29
C GLN A 4 18.12 -3.06 12.02
N GLU A 5 18.89 -2.32 12.81
CA GLU A 5 19.09 -0.88 12.61
C GLU A 5 19.89 -0.61 11.31
N ARG A 6 20.86 -1.46 11.03
CA ARG A 6 21.60 -1.41 9.77
C ARG A 6 20.71 -1.73 8.57
N GLU A 7 19.88 -2.75 8.66
CA GLU A 7 18.93 -3.09 7.59
C GLU A 7 17.96 -1.94 7.31
N ARG A 8 17.45 -1.26 8.33
CA ARG A 8 16.59 -0.07 8.15
C ARG A 8 17.32 1.02 7.37
N GLN A 9 18.53 1.38 7.77
CA GLN A 9 19.32 2.39 7.07
C GLN A 9 19.57 2.02 5.60
N LEU A 10 19.87 0.75 5.33
CA LEU A 10 20.08 0.27 3.97
C LEU A 10 18.80 0.34 3.13
N LEU A 11 17.64 0.05 3.73
CA LEU A 11 16.36 0.18 3.05
C LEU A 11 16.02 1.65 2.78
N ASP A 12 16.34 2.60 3.68
CA ASP A 12 16.13 4.04 3.45
C ASP A 12 16.95 4.53 2.25
N VAL A 13 18.24 4.17 2.19
CA VAL A 13 19.11 4.51 1.07
C VAL A 13 18.65 3.85 -0.23
N ALA A 14 18.31 2.57 -0.18
CA ALA A 14 17.84 1.84 -1.36
C ALA A 14 16.54 2.45 -1.92
N GLU A 15 15.60 2.84 -1.05
CA GLU A 15 14.36 3.50 -1.44
C GLU A 15 14.64 4.81 -2.19
N ALA A 16 15.53 5.66 -1.65
CA ALA A 16 15.91 6.91 -2.30
C ALA A 16 16.55 6.68 -3.68
N VAL A 17 17.49 5.73 -3.77
CA VAL A 17 18.17 5.40 -5.03
C VAL A 17 17.19 4.83 -6.06
N PHE A 18 16.31 3.91 -5.67
CA PHE A 18 15.26 3.39 -6.57
C PHE A 18 14.28 4.47 -7.01
N ALA A 19 13.92 5.39 -6.12
CA ALA A 19 13.01 6.50 -6.45
C ALA A 19 13.62 7.47 -7.46
N ASP A 20 14.92 7.73 -7.40
CA ASP A 20 15.61 8.70 -8.25
C ASP A 20 16.03 8.11 -9.60
N HIS A 21 16.54 6.89 -9.60
CA HIS A 21 17.11 6.26 -10.80
C HIS A 21 16.18 5.22 -11.45
N GLY A 22 15.15 4.78 -10.75
CA GLY A 22 14.34 3.64 -11.19
C GLY A 22 15.04 2.29 -10.99
N TYR A 23 14.28 1.20 -11.11
CA TYR A 23 14.82 -0.14 -10.90
C TYR A 23 15.90 -0.51 -11.91
N GLN A 24 15.73 -0.20 -13.19
CA GLN A 24 16.63 -0.64 -14.26
C GLN A 24 18.04 -0.04 -14.09
N GLU A 25 18.13 1.27 -13.89
CA GLU A 25 19.39 2.00 -13.78
C GLU A 25 20.06 1.86 -12.40
N THR A 26 19.33 1.40 -11.39
CA THR A 26 19.89 1.16 -10.05
C THR A 26 20.76 -0.10 -10.04
N THR A 27 21.94 0.00 -9.41
CA THR A 27 22.82 -1.14 -9.15
C THR A 27 23.07 -1.32 -7.66
N MET A 28 23.43 -2.54 -7.25
CA MET A 28 23.81 -2.82 -5.84
C MET A 28 25.06 -2.03 -5.44
N GLU A 29 25.95 -1.77 -6.38
CA GLU A 29 27.16 -0.95 -6.18
C GLU A 29 26.81 0.50 -5.87
N LEU A 30 25.85 1.08 -6.61
CA LEU A 30 25.38 2.45 -6.38
C LEU A 30 24.77 2.56 -4.98
N ILE A 31 23.88 1.64 -4.61
CA ILE A 31 23.26 1.63 -3.28
C ILE A 31 24.32 1.47 -2.18
N ALA A 32 25.31 0.58 -2.38
CA ALA A 32 26.37 0.38 -1.41
C ALA A 32 27.23 1.65 -1.22
N ALA A 33 27.56 2.36 -2.32
CA ALA A 33 28.29 3.62 -2.29
C ALA A 33 27.53 4.70 -1.54
N GLU A 34 26.23 4.89 -1.85
CA GLU A 34 25.36 5.86 -1.17
C GLU A 34 25.17 5.52 0.32
N ALA A 35 25.13 4.22 0.68
CA ALA A 35 25.04 3.78 2.07
C ALA A 35 26.38 3.81 2.83
N GLY A 36 27.48 4.17 2.17
CA GLY A 36 28.83 4.18 2.77
C GLY A 36 29.31 2.79 3.21
N ILE A 37 28.93 1.73 2.47
CA ILE A 37 29.31 0.34 2.74
C ILE A 37 29.99 -0.31 1.53
N THR A 38 30.55 -1.48 1.73
CA THR A 38 31.13 -2.26 0.63
C THR A 38 30.10 -3.16 -0.03
N LYS A 39 30.31 -3.48 -1.33
CA LYS A 39 29.47 -4.40 -2.10
C LYS A 39 29.20 -5.75 -1.40
N PRO A 40 30.18 -6.45 -0.81
CA PRO A 40 29.91 -7.69 -0.07
C PRO A 40 28.89 -7.52 1.05
N VAL A 41 28.92 -6.40 1.77
CA VAL A 41 28.00 -6.14 2.90
C VAL A 41 26.54 -6.04 2.45
N ILE A 42 26.25 -5.31 1.37
CA ILE A 42 24.87 -5.20 0.90
C ILE A 42 24.35 -6.54 0.34
N TYR A 43 25.24 -7.32 -0.31
CA TYR A 43 24.85 -8.66 -0.79
C TYR A 43 24.63 -9.66 0.37
N ASP A 44 25.38 -9.53 1.48
CA ASP A 44 25.16 -10.34 2.69
C ASP A 44 23.81 -10.08 3.33
N HIS A 45 23.34 -8.82 3.28
CA HIS A 45 22.01 -8.45 3.83
C HIS A 45 20.84 -8.88 2.94
N PHE A 46 20.94 -8.67 1.64
CA PHE A 46 19.77 -8.77 0.74
C PHE A 46 19.93 -9.79 -0.39
N GLY A 47 21.13 -10.21 -0.71
CA GLY A 47 21.43 -11.23 -1.71
C GLY A 47 21.31 -10.75 -3.16
N SER A 48 20.31 -9.94 -3.53
CA SER A 48 20.14 -9.42 -4.89
C SER A 48 19.38 -8.07 -4.89
N LYS A 49 19.50 -7.35 -6.02
CA LYS A 49 18.74 -6.09 -6.25
C LYS A 49 17.23 -6.31 -6.20
N GLU A 50 16.76 -7.42 -6.73
CA GLU A 50 15.38 -7.84 -6.72
C GLU A 50 14.86 -8.02 -5.28
N LYS A 51 15.57 -8.83 -4.47
CA LYS A 51 15.20 -9.05 -3.07
C LYS A 51 15.24 -7.77 -2.24
N LEU A 52 16.22 -6.89 -2.52
CA LEU A 52 16.29 -5.58 -1.89
C LEU A 52 15.09 -4.71 -2.24
N LEU A 53 14.67 -4.68 -3.51
CA LEU A 53 13.47 -3.96 -3.91
C LEU A 53 12.21 -4.52 -3.25
N ILE A 54 12.03 -5.85 -3.22
CA ILE A 54 10.91 -6.49 -2.52
C ILE A 54 10.89 -6.07 -1.05
N ALA A 55 12.06 -6.03 -0.38
CA ALA A 55 12.16 -5.59 1.00
C ALA A 55 11.79 -4.10 1.18
N VAL A 56 12.18 -3.23 0.25
CA VAL A 56 11.79 -1.80 0.25
C VAL A 56 10.27 -1.66 0.09
N VAL A 57 9.66 -2.37 -0.86
CA VAL A 57 8.21 -2.34 -1.09
C VAL A 57 7.45 -2.91 0.12
N ALA A 58 7.91 -4.03 0.68
CA ALA A 58 7.30 -4.63 1.87
C ALA A 58 7.29 -3.64 3.05
N ARG A 59 8.42 -2.99 3.32
CA ARG A 59 8.53 -1.97 4.37
C ARG A 59 7.58 -0.79 4.12
N ALA A 60 7.54 -0.27 2.91
CA ALA A 60 6.65 0.85 2.58
C ALA A 60 5.17 0.48 2.82
N ARG A 61 4.78 -0.78 2.55
CA ARG A 61 3.43 -1.30 2.84
C ARG A 61 3.17 -1.42 4.34
N GLU A 62 4.12 -1.95 5.10
CA GLU A 62 4.02 -2.04 6.57
C GLU A 62 3.85 -0.66 7.20
N ASP A 63 4.66 0.33 6.78
CA ASP A 63 4.59 1.71 7.26
C ASP A 63 3.24 2.36 6.90
N LEU A 64 2.72 2.11 5.69
CA LEU A 64 1.41 2.59 5.26
C LEU A 64 0.29 1.99 6.10
N LEU A 65 0.30 0.67 6.33
CA LEU A 65 -0.69 -0.01 7.16
C LEU A 65 -0.65 0.49 8.60
N ALA A 66 0.54 0.68 9.17
CA ALA A 66 0.72 1.22 10.52
C ALA A 66 0.19 2.66 10.62
N SER A 67 0.48 3.52 9.63
CA SER A 67 -0.04 4.89 9.54
C SER A 67 -1.56 4.91 9.46
N THR A 68 -2.13 4.05 8.62
CA THR A 68 -3.59 3.93 8.46
C THR A 68 -4.24 3.42 9.73
N ALA A 69 -3.68 2.39 10.37
CA ALA A 69 -4.18 1.87 11.64
C ALA A 69 -4.17 2.93 12.75
N ALA A 70 -3.13 3.76 12.83
CA ALA A 70 -3.05 4.86 13.78
C ALA A 70 -4.13 5.93 13.50
N ALA A 71 -4.36 6.28 12.23
CA ALA A 71 -5.41 7.21 11.85
C ALA A 71 -6.81 6.69 12.20
N LEU A 72 -7.08 5.42 11.97
CA LEU A 72 -8.36 4.77 12.31
C LEU A 72 -8.56 4.69 13.83
N ALA A 73 -7.52 4.39 14.58
CA ALA A 73 -7.57 4.30 16.04
C ALA A 73 -7.87 5.66 16.72
N ALA A 74 -7.56 6.77 16.04
CA ALA A 74 -7.85 8.13 16.54
C ALA A 74 -9.33 8.52 16.39
N ILE A 75 -10.12 7.75 15.62
CA ILE A 75 -11.54 8.04 15.39
C ILE A 75 -12.36 7.57 16.61
N PRO A 76 -13.26 8.42 17.16
CA PRO A 76 -14.14 8.00 18.24
C PRO A 76 -14.99 6.78 17.84
N LYS A 77 -15.10 5.79 18.72
CA LYS A 77 -15.81 4.52 18.44
C LYS A 77 -17.27 4.67 18.02
N ALA A 78 -17.91 5.78 18.37
CA ALA A 78 -19.30 6.08 18.02
C ALA A 78 -19.43 6.83 16.68
N SER A 79 -18.33 7.09 15.98
CA SER A 79 -18.39 7.77 14.68
C SER A 79 -19.07 6.92 13.61
N PRO A 80 -19.70 7.56 12.62
CA PRO A 80 -20.22 6.87 11.44
C PRO A 80 -19.14 6.05 10.73
N VAL A 81 -19.52 4.95 10.10
CA VAL A 81 -18.60 4.10 9.31
C VAL A 81 -17.91 4.90 8.20
N GLU A 82 -18.63 5.87 7.64
CA GLU A 82 -18.08 6.80 6.63
C GLU A 82 -16.80 7.49 7.10
N ASP A 83 -16.71 7.90 8.37
CA ASP A 83 -15.53 8.57 8.91
C ASP A 83 -14.31 7.66 8.91
N TYR A 84 -14.48 6.36 9.15
CA TYR A 84 -13.40 5.38 9.07
C TYR A 84 -12.90 5.20 7.64
N PHE A 85 -13.81 5.12 6.65
CA PHE A 85 -13.43 5.07 5.25
C PHE A 85 -12.67 6.33 4.82
N ARG A 86 -13.20 7.50 5.16
CA ARG A 86 -12.60 8.80 4.89
C ARG A 86 -11.19 8.90 5.48
N ALA A 87 -11.03 8.49 6.73
CA ALA A 87 -9.72 8.48 7.39
C ALA A 87 -8.73 7.52 6.72
N GLY A 88 -9.18 6.34 6.29
CA GLY A 88 -8.35 5.40 5.54
C GLY A 88 -7.86 5.99 4.21
N VAL A 89 -8.78 6.55 3.42
CA VAL A 89 -8.46 7.22 2.15
C VAL A 89 -7.49 8.38 2.37
N ARG A 90 -7.77 9.24 3.36
CA ARG A 90 -6.93 10.38 3.70
C ARG A 90 -5.53 9.95 4.16
N SER A 91 -5.44 8.95 5.04
CA SER A 91 -4.16 8.43 5.54
C SER A 91 -3.29 7.90 4.41
N PHE A 92 -3.88 7.14 3.47
CA PHE A 92 -3.18 6.65 2.28
C PHE A 92 -2.58 7.79 1.45
N MET A 93 -3.39 8.78 1.09
CA MET A 93 -2.95 9.89 0.25
C MET A 93 -1.89 10.74 0.95
N LEU A 94 -2.09 11.04 2.25
CA LEU A 94 -1.15 11.81 3.06
C LEU A 94 0.19 11.11 3.21
N PHE A 95 0.19 9.79 3.42
CA PHE A 95 1.41 8.99 3.51
C PHE A 95 2.29 9.16 2.28
N PHE A 96 1.73 9.05 1.08
CA PHE A 96 2.48 9.19 -0.15
C PHE A 96 2.78 10.64 -0.54
N GLU A 97 1.99 11.61 -0.08
CA GLU A 97 2.34 13.01 -0.22
C GLU A 97 3.61 13.37 0.57
N GLN A 98 3.72 12.84 1.78
CA GLN A 98 4.89 13.04 2.65
C GLN A 98 6.10 12.21 2.20
N ARG A 99 5.87 11.09 1.50
CA ARG A 99 6.88 10.13 1.06
C ARG A 99 6.81 9.90 -0.44
N ARG A 100 7.05 10.95 -1.24
CA ARG A 100 6.98 10.86 -2.72
C ARG A 100 7.96 9.86 -3.32
N GLY A 101 9.10 9.62 -2.67
CA GLY A 101 10.06 8.58 -3.04
C GLY A 101 9.44 7.18 -2.91
N SER A 102 8.87 6.88 -1.75
CA SER A 102 8.18 5.61 -1.51
C SER A 102 7.07 5.35 -2.52
N PHE A 103 6.28 6.39 -2.86
CA PHE A 103 5.24 6.26 -3.87
C PHE A 103 5.79 5.90 -5.25
N ARG A 104 6.90 6.53 -5.67
CA ARG A 104 7.54 6.21 -6.95
C ARG A 104 7.98 4.76 -7.01
N VAL A 105 8.64 4.26 -5.96
CA VAL A 105 9.06 2.86 -5.86
C VAL A 105 7.84 1.93 -5.84
N TYR A 106 6.84 2.26 -5.04
CA TYR A 106 5.60 1.51 -4.92
C TYR A 106 4.84 1.39 -6.26
N MET A 107 4.83 2.46 -7.08
CA MET A 107 4.15 2.49 -8.38
C MET A 107 5.01 1.99 -9.55
N GLN A 108 6.31 1.79 -9.36
CA GLN A 108 7.20 1.20 -10.38
C GLN A 108 6.96 -0.30 -10.63
N GLU A 109 5.96 -0.88 -9.99
CA GLU A 109 5.60 -2.30 -10.09
C GLU A 109 5.52 -2.81 -11.55
N SER A 110 5.11 -1.97 -12.51
CA SER A 110 5.02 -2.36 -13.93
C SER A 110 6.39 -2.68 -14.55
N ALA A 111 7.46 -2.00 -14.13
CA ALA A 111 8.82 -2.28 -14.60
C ALA A 111 9.45 -3.49 -13.89
N VAL A 112 8.93 -3.81 -12.71
CA VAL A 112 9.41 -4.86 -11.82
C VAL A 112 8.57 -6.13 -11.95
N ALA A 113 7.34 -6.04 -12.43
CA ALA A 113 6.42 -7.17 -12.63
C ALA A 113 7.03 -8.31 -13.46
N VAL A 114 7.97 -7.99 -14.34
CA VAL A 114 8.71 -8.99 -15.14
C VAL A 114 9.71 -9.79 -14.28
N VAL A 115 10.23 -9.20 -13.20
CA VAL A 115 11.37 -9.76 -12.42
C VAL A 115 10.90 -10.26 -11.04
N ALA A 116 10.01 -9.54 -10.38
CA ALA A 116 9.55 -9.82 -9.01
C ALA A 116 8.02 -9.86 -8.88
N GLY A 117 7.28 -9.90 -9.99
CA GLY A 117 5.83 -9.74 -10.02
C GLY A 117 5.06 -10.68 -9.11
N ALA A 118 5.48 -11.94 -9.03
CA ALA A 118 4.81 -12.93 -8.17
C ALA A 118 4.94 -12.62 -6.68
N ASP A 119 6.08 -12.09 -6.23
CA ASP A 119 6.30 -11.79 -4.81
C ASP A 119 5.65 -10.45 -4.41
N ILE A 120 5.66 -9.47 -5.31
CA ILE A 120 4.93 -8.21 -5.13
C ILE A 120 3.42 -8.47 -5.10
N GLU A 121 2.92 -9.34 -5.99
CA GLU A 121 1.51 -9.73 -5.99
C GLU A 121 1.09 -10.43 -4.69
N LYS A 122 1.94 -11.29 -4.13
CA LYS A 122 1.70 -11.88 -2.80
C LYS A 122 1.60 -10.81 -1.71
N LEU A 123 2.45 -9.78 -1.76
CA LEU A 123 2.38 -8.66 -0.82
C LEU A 123 1.06 -7.87 -0.97
N ARG A 124 0.58 -7.66 -2.20
CA ARG A 124 -0.72 -7.02 -2.46
C ARG A 124 -1.87 -7.83 -1.90
N GLN A 125 -1.90 -9.12 -2.20
CA GLN A 125 -2.93 -10.04 -1.70
C GLN A 125 -2.94 -10.09 -0.17
N ALA A 126 -1.77 -10.13 0.47
CA ALA A 126 -1.66 -10.09 1.92
C ALA A 126 -2.21 -8.79 2.50
N GLN A 127 -1.93 -7.65 1.87
CA GLN A 127 -2.47 -6.34 2.27
C GLN A 127 -3.99 -6.28 2.12
N ALA A 128 -4.53 -6.72 0.98
CA ALA A 128 -5.97 -6.74 0.73
C ALA A 128 -6.68 -7.63 1.76
N ARG A 129 -6.10 -8.78 2.07
CA ARG A 129 -6.63 -9.70 3.07
C ARG A 129 -6.62 -9.10 4.48
N GLU A 130 -5.54 -8.43 4.89
CA GLU A 130 -5.47 -7.74 6.19
C GLU A 130 -6.54 -6.66 6.30
N ILE A 131 -6.76 -5.87 5.26
CA ILE A 131 -7.82 -4.85 5.22
C ILE A 131 -9.21 -5.53 5.29
N ALA A 132 -9.42 -6.60 4.55
CA ALA A 132 -10.66 -7.37 4.56
C ALA A 132 -10.98 -7.99 5.93
N GLU A 133 -9.97 -8.45 6.65
CA GLU A 133 -10.13 -8.91 8.04
C GLU A 133 -10.60 -7.77 8.95
N ARG A 134 -10.00 -6.59 8.84
CA ARG A 134 -10.41 -5.38 9.59
C ARG A 134 -11.82 -4.90 9.24
N PHE A 135 -12.27 -5.11 8.01
CA PHE A 135 -13.68 -4.87 7.63
C PHE A 135 -14.66 -5.75 8.42
N GLY A 136 -14.21 -6.88 8.97
CA GLY A 136 -14.98 -7.71 9.87
C GLY A 136 -15.30 -7.05 11.22
N ASP A 137 -14.57 -6.02 11.61
CA ASP A 137 -14.82 -5.24 12.82
C ASP A 137 -15.89 -4.15 12.60
N VAL A 138 -16.30 -3.93 11.34
CA VAL A 138 -17.31 -2.94 10.95
C VAL A 138 -18.66 -3.64 10.82
N PRO A 139 -19.64 -3.41 11.73
CA PRO A 139 -20.90 -4.17 11.78
C PRO A 139 -21.65 -4.26 10.45
N GLN A 140 -21.65 -3.18 9.66
CA GLN A 140 -22.33 -3.10 8.37
C GLN A 140 -21.65 -3.93 7.27
N ILE A 141 -20.36 -4.23 7.44
CA ILE A 141 -19.53 -4.97 6.47
C ILE A 141 -19.25 -6.39 6.98
N ALA A 142 -19.26 -6.61 8.29
CA ALA A 142 -18.97 -7.89 8.92
C ALA A 142 -19.86 -9.04 8.43
N ALA A 143 -21.09 -8.73 8.03
CA ALA A 143 -22.06 -9.71 7.52
C ALA A 143 -21.68 -10.26 6.13
N TYR A 144 -20.80 -9.56 5.38
CA TYR A 144 -20.39 -10.04 4.06
C TYR A 144 -19.34 -11.17 4.17
N PRO A 145 -19.41 -12.18 3.27
CA PRO A 145 -18.39 -13.20 3.18
C PRO A 145 -16.99 -12.62 2.97
N MET A 146 -15.95 -13.33 3.41
CA MET A 146 -14.55 -12.87 3.30
C MET A 146 -14.16 -12.49 1.87
N ALA A 147 -14.59 -13.27 0.88
CA ALA A 147 -14.28 -13.00 -0.54
C ALA A 147 -14.83 -11.63 -1.01
N TYR A 148 -15.99 -11.20 -0.49
CA TYR A 148 -16.54 -9.88 -0.80
C TYR A 148 -15.74 -8.77 -0.13
N ARG A 149 -15.36 -8.97 1.13
CA ARG A 149 -14.51 -8.02 1.86
C ARG A 149 -13.14 -7.88 1.21
N GLU A 150 -12.56 -8.98 0.69
CA GLU A 150 -11.34 -8.96 -0.10
C GLU A 150 -11.53 -8.15 -1.40
N ALA A 151 -12.60 -8.36 -2.14
CA ALA A 151 -12.91 -7.59 -3.35
C ALA A 151 -13.09 -6.08 -3.05
N MET A 152 -13.77 -5.73 -1.96
CA MET A 152 -13.90 -4.34 -1.50
C MET A 152 -12.53 -3.72 -1.17
N ALA A 153 -11.66 -4.48 -0.50
CA ALA A 153 -10.31 -4.04 -0.18
C ALA A 153 -9.47 -3.80 -1.45
N GLU A 154 -9.54 -4.70 -2.43
CA GLU A 154 -8.86 -4.54 -3.74
C GLU A 154 -9.34 -3.29 -4.48
N ILE A 155 -10.66 -3.06 -4.56
CA ILE A 155 -11.23 -1.85 -5.19
C ILE A 155 -10.72 -0.59 -4.47
N MET A 156 -10.72 -0.59 -3.14
CA MET A 156 -10.24 0.54 -2.34
C MET A 156 -8.76 0.81 -2.55
N ILE A 157 -7.92 -0.22 -2.54
CA ILE A 157 -6.47 -0.11 -2.78
C ILE A 157 -6.24 0.45 -4.18
N ALA A 158 -6.80 -0.16 -5.21
CA ALA A 158 -6.60 0.24 -6.60
C ALA A 158 -7.05 1.70 -6.86
N THR A 159 -8.19 2.09 -6.31
CA THR A 159 -8.70 3.46 -6.45
C THR A 159 -7.79 4.46 -5.76
N ASN A 160 -7.38 4.18 -4.52
CA ASN A 160 -6.48 5.05 -3.77
C ASN A 160 -5.12 5.21 -4.46
N GLU A 161 -4.52 4.13 -4.95
CA GLU A 161 -3.27 4.15 -5.70
C GLU A 161 -3.37 5.03 -6.95
N ARG A 162 -4.43 4.84 -7.74
CA ARG A 162 -4.60 5.59 -8.99
C ARG A 162 -4.88 7.07 -8.75
N VAL A 163 -5.72 7.40 -7.78
CA VAL A 163 -6.07 8.79 -7.46
C VAL A 163 -4.90 9.50 -6.78
N ALA A 164 -4.16 8.84 -5.89
CA ALA A 164 -2.95 9.41 -5.30
C ALA A 164 -1.91 9.75 -6.38
N GLY A 165 -1.66 8.83 -7.32
CA GLY A 165 -0.76 9.07 -8.44
C GLY A 165 -1.24 10.19 -9.37
N TRP A 166 -2.55 10.28 -9.63
CA TRP A 166 -3.13 11.38 -10.38
C TRP A 166 -2.94 12.71 -9.66
N ARG A 167 -3.23 12.78 -8.36
CA ARG A 167 -3.07 13.99 -7.55
C ARG A 167 -1.62 14.49 -7.52
N LEU A 168 -0.63 13.60 -7.40
CA LEU A 168 0.78 14.00 -7.44
C LEU A 168 1.20 14.67 -8.76
N ARG A 169 0.47 14.41 -9.86
CA ARG A 169 0.66 15.08 -11.16
C ARG A 169 -0.20 16.33 -11.32
N ASN A 170 -1.16 16.57 -10.42
CA ASN A 170 -2.08 17.72 -10.42
C ASN A 170 -2.01 18.38 -9.03
N PRO A 171 -0.90 19.06 -8.71
CA PRO A 171 -0.64 19.60 -7.38
C PRO A 171 -1.58 20.75 -6.97
N GLU A 172 -2.33 21.32 -7.92
CA GLU A 172 -3.38 22.31 -7.69
C GLU A 172 -4.61 21.70 -6.98
N ILE A 173 -4.77 20.39 -7.02
CA ILE A 173 -5.84 19.68 -6.29
C ILE A 173 -5.36 19.42 -4.86
N ASP A 174 -6.01 20.02 -3.89
CA ASP A 174 -5.67 19.79 -2.49
C ASP A 174 -6.03 18.37 -2.02
N LEU A 175 -5.48 18.00 -0.86
CA LEU A 175 -5.66 16.65 -0.30
C LEU A 175 -7.14 16.37 -0.01
N ASP A 176 -7.86 17.36 0.55
CA ASP A 176 -9.24 17.16 0.99
C ASP A 176 -10.16 17.02 -0.21
N ALA A 177 -9.95 17.81 -1.28
CA ALA A 177 -10.68 17.65 -2.54
C ALA A 177 -10.46 16.25 -3.16
N ALA A 178 -9.24 15.73 -3.14
CA ALA A 178 -8.96 14.40 -3.67
C ALA A 178 -9.63 13.30 -2.83
N VAL A 179 -9.65 13.45 -1.50
CA VAL A 179 -10.37 12.54 -0.59
C VAL A 179 -11.87 12.56 -0.89
N GLU A 180 -12.48 13.75 -1.04
CA GLU A 180 -13.91 13.87 -1.36
C GLU A 180 -14.28 13.25 -2.71
N ILE A 181 -13.42 13.36 -3.72
CA ILE A 181 -13.62 12.69 -5.02
C ILE A 181 -13.68 11.16 -4.83
N VAL A 182 -12.75 10.59 -4.08
CA VAL A 182 -12.74 9.15 -3.82
C VAL A 182 -13.96 8.73 -3.00
N MET A 183 -14.30 9.50 -1.95
CA MET A 183 -15.47 9.23 -1.12
C MET A 183 -16.78 9.31 -1.91
N ALA A 184 -16.93 10.29 -2.79
CA ALA A 184 -18.13 10.42 -3.63
C ALA A 184 -18.36 9.18 -4.50
N VAL A 185 -17.31 8.54 -4.99
CA VAL A 185 -17.42 7.36 -5.85
C VAL A 185 -17.52 6.07 -5.02
N LEU A 186 -16.61 5.86 -4.07
CA LEU A 186 -16.54 4.60 -3.33
C LEU A 186 -17.62 4.50 -2.26
N TRP A 187 -17.80 5.53 -1.44
CA TRP A 187 -18.76 5.47 -0.34
C TRP A 187 -20.20 5.41 -0.85
N ASN A 188 -20.57 6.22 -1.82
CA ASN A 188 -21.92 6.17 -2.40
C ASN A 188 -22.17 4.84 -3.12
N GLY A 189 -21.16 4.25 -3.73
CA GLY A 189 -21.22 2.90 -4.28
C GLY A 189 -21.42 1.85 -3.19
N PHE A 190 -20.61 1.85 -2.15
CA PHE A 190 -20.69 0.87 -1.07
C PHE A 190 -21.92 1.03 -0.18
N SER A 191 -22.36 2.26 0.11
CA SER A 191 -23.53 2.52 0.94
C SER A 191 -24.84 2.06 0.30
N SER A 192 -24.89 1.92 -1.01
CA SER A 192 -26.05 1.40 -1.74
C SER A 192 -26.10 -0.14 -1.77
N TYR A 193 -25.00 -0.82 -1.42
CA TYR A 193 -25.01 -2.27 -1.27
C TYR A 193 -25.63 -2.65 0.07
N THR A 194 -26.83 -3.22 0.03
CA THR A 194 -27.45 -3.88 1.18
C THR A 194 -27.25 -5.39 1.07
N ALA A 195 -27.43 -6.12 2.17
CA ALA A 195 -27.32 -7.58 2.17
C ALA A 195 -28.23 -8.24 1.09
N ASP A 196 -29.32 -7.59 0.72
CA ASP A 196 -30.28 -8.07 -0.29
C ASP A 196 -29.80 -7.81 -1.74
N THR A 197 -28.78 -7.00 -1.96
CA THR A 197 -28.24 -6.66 -3.29
C THR A 197 -26.97 -7.44 -3.66
N VAL A 198 -26.44 -8.23 -2.73
CA VAL A 198 -25.26 -9.06 -2.99
C VAL A 198 -25.66 -10.25 -3.85
N PRO A 199 -25.10 -10.43 -5.06
CA PRO A 199 -25.34 -11.64 -5.85
C PRO A 199 -24.94 -12.87 -5.05
N GLU A 200 -25.77 -13.91 -5.02
CA GLU A 200 -25.34 -15.23 -4.56
C GLU A 200 -24.24 -15.73 -5.50
N VAL A 201 -22.98 -15.59 -5.07
CA VAL A 201 -21.85 -16.17 -5.78
C VAL A 201 -21.53 -17.51 -5.13
N GLU A 202 -21.86 -18.61 -5.80
CA GLU A 202 -21.33 -19.91 -5.44
C GLU A 202 -19.81 -19.89 -5.60
N VAL A 203 -19.10 -19.80 -4.48
CA VAL A 203 -17.63 -19.96 -4.46
C VAL A 203 -17.34 -21.46 -4.57
N THR A 204 -17.10 -21.92 -5.79
CA THR A 204 -16.62 -23.28 -5.99
C THR A 204 -15.22 -23.38 -5.36
N PRO A 205 -14.99 -24.26 -4.38
CA PRO A 205 -13.66 -24.43 -3.78
C PRO A 205 -12.68 -24.86 -4.88
N ARG A 206 -11.59 -24.13 -5.01
CA ARG A 206 -10.47 -24.55 -5.88
C ARG A 206 -9.87 -25.82 -5.29
N SER A 207 -9.98 -26.90 -6.06
CA SER A 207 -9.31 -28.19 -5.80
C SER A 207 -7.80 -28.10 -5.90
#